data_ee8c82b8e4c512058d7f839682926c10
#
_entry.id   ee8c82b8e4c512058d7f839682926c10
#
_cell.length_a   1.000
_cell.length_b   1.000
_cell.length_c   1.000
_cell.angle_alpha   90.00
_cell.angle_beta   90.00
_cell.angle_gamma   90.00
#
_symmetry.space_group_name_H-M   'P 1'
#
loop_
_entity.id
_entity.type
_entity.pdbx_description
1 polymer ?
#
loop_
_entity_poly.entity_id
_entity_poly.type
_entity_poly.pdbx_seq_one_letter_code
_entity_poly.pdbx_strand_id
1 'polypeptide(L)'
;KVYKVSLSDYLTTTSNTVTAEVINYNYADQTSFTSSTIFTNFDAETLISFGDKLYIFTKNWGDSKTKIYSLSKIPGTYQISKIDSFDSQGLVTGGDYNSASNAILLTGYTFASPFIIEIKDFSATNFSGGTITRDVLQIPSGKSFQIESVAALNINQYYLSAEESTTGSSGLYQLETS
;
A
#
# COMPACT_ATOMS: atom_id res chain seq x y z
N LYS A 1 3.47 -10.01 -9.67
CA LYS A 1 2.94 -11.29 -9.13
C LYS A 1 2.56 -11.13 -7.68
N VAL A 2 1.53 -11.86 -7.24
CA VAL A 2 1.20 -12.04 -5.82
C VAL A 2 1.38 -13.52 -5.49
N TYR A 3 2.01 -13.82 -4.37
CA TYR A 3 2.16 -15.15 -3.83
C TYR A 3 1.22 -15.31 -2.65
N LYS A 4 0.32 -16.28 -2.75
CA LYS A 4 -0.67 -16.59 -1.71
C LYS A 4 -0.24 -17.86 -0.99
N VAL A 5 -0.03 -17.75 0.31
CA VAL A 5 0.39 -18.85 1.19
C VAL A 5 -0.73 -19.14 2.18
N SER A 6 -0.98 -20.42 2.46
CA SER A 6 -1.89 -20.82 3.54
C SER A 6 -1.27 -20.46 4.89
N LEU A 7 -1.99 -19.72 5.72
CA LEU A 7 -1.54 -19.36 7.06
C LEU A 7 -1.35 -20.63 7.93
N SER A 8 -2.23 -21.62 7.79
CA SER A 8 -2.10 -22.90 8.51
C SER A 8 -0.81 -23.61 8.12
N ASP A 9 -0.48 -23.67 6.82
CA ASP A 9 0.73 -24.33 6.35
C ASP A 9 1.98 -23.61 6.85
N TYR A 10 1.96 -22.28 6.84
CA TYR A 10 3.04 -21.44 7.38
C TYR A 10 3.26 -21.70 8.89
N LEU A 11 2.18 -21.75 9.67
CA LEU A 11 2.27 -21.91 11.14
C LEU A 11 2.60 -23.34 11.57
N THR A 12 2.32 -24.35 10.74
CA THR A 12 2.54 -25.77 11.10
C THR A 12 3.74 -26.41 10.42
N THR A 13 4.35 -25.74 9.43
CA THR A 13 5.51 -26.31 8.74
C THR A 13 6.72 -26.41 9.68
N THR A 14 7.42 -27.51 9.57
CA THR A 14 8.74 -27.71 10.19
C THR A 14 9.89 -27.43 9.20
N SER A 15 9.52 -27.14 7.93
CA SER A 15 10.45 -26.78 6.86
C SER A 15 10.65 -25.26 6.82
N ASN A 16 11.78 -24.82 6.30
CA ASN A 16 12.03 -23.40 6.00
C ASN A 16 11.33 -22.92 4.71
N THR A 17 10.49 -23.76 4.11
CA THR A 17 9.80 -23.48 2.86
C THR A 17 8.31 -23.81 2.97
N VAL A 18 7.49 -22.99 2.32
CA VAL A 18 6.06 -23.21 2.16
C VAL A 18 5.71 -23.10 0.67
N THR A 19 4.67 -23.84 0.25
CA THR A 19 4.16 -23.75 -1.11
C THR A 19 3.27 -22.52 -1.24
N ALA A 20 3.46 -21.76 -2.31
CA ALA A 20 2.64 -20.61 -2.65
C ALA A 20 1.84 -20.87 -3.93
N GLU A 21 0.57 -20.50 -3.91
CA GLU A 21 -0.23 -20.30 -5.12
C GLU A 21 0.16 -18.95 -5.76
N VAL A 22 0.13 -18.86 -7.09
CA VAL A 22 0.59 -17.66 -7.79
C VAL A 22 -0.56 -16.97 -8.52
N ILE A 23 -0.67 -15.67 -8.31
CA ILE A 23 -1.53 -14.77 -9.06
C ILE A 23 -0.61 -13.89 -9.93
N ASN A 24 -0.63 -14.13 -11.24
CA ASN A 24 0.10 -13.30 -12.19
C ASN A 24 -0.80 -12.18 -12.70
N TYR A 25 -0.23 -11.00 -12.92
CA TYR A 25 -0.98 -9.91 -13.51
C TYR A 25 -0.09 -8.99 -14.36
N ASN A 26 -0.74 -8.30 -15.30
CA ASN A 26 -0.18 -7.19 -16.07
C ASN A 26 -1.17 -6.02 -16.04
N TYR A 27 -0.67 -4.81 -16.02
CA TYR A 27 -1.50 -3.61 -16.15
C TYR A 27 -1.94 -3.41 -17.60
N ALA A 28 -3.24 -3.26 -17.84
CA ALA A 28 -3.80 -3.07 -19.18
C ALA A 28 -3.38 -1.75 -19.83
N ASP A 29 -3.08 -0.75 -19.02
CA ASP A 29 -2.68 0.59 -19.44
C ASP A 29 -1.16 0.81 -19.45
N GLN A 30 -0.34 -0.22 -19.15
CA GLN A 30 1.10 -0.15 -19.29
C GLN A 30 1.55 -0.44 -20.72
N THR A 31 2.01 0.59 -21.41
CA THR A 31 2.46 0.49 -22.82
C THR A 31 3.97 0.54 -22.98
N SER A 32 4.71 0.90 -21.93
CA SER A 32 6.17 0.93 -21.92
C SER A 32 6.70 0.11 -20.74
N PHE A 33 7.71 -0.70 -21.02
CA PHE A 33 8.40 -1.55 -20.05
C PHE A 33 9.87 -1.17 -19.90
N THR A 34 10.22 0.06 -20.30
CA THR A 34 11.56 0.59 -20.09
C THR A 34 11.83 0.68 -18.59
N SER A 35 12.92 0.08 -18.16
CA SER A 35 13.35 0.13 -16.77
C SER A 35 13.63 1.58 -16.35
N SER A 36 12.98 2.01 -15.29
CA SER A 36 13.21 3.32 -14.68
C SER A 36 13.01 3.21 -13.18
N THR A 37 13.88 3.83 -12.42
CA THR A 37 13.79 3.86 -10.95
C THR A 37 12.93 5.01 -10.43
N ILE A 38 12.69 6.05 -11.24
CA ILE A 38 12.04 7.29 -10.78
C ILE A 38 10.99 7.87 -11.76
N PHE A 39 10.69 7.19 -12.87
CA PHE A 39 9.73 7.68 -13.86
C PHE A 39 8.64 6.66 -14.18
N THR A 40 8.34 5.77 -13.25
CA THR A 40 7.27 4.78 -13.43
C THR A 40 6.04 5.17 -12.61
N ASN A 41 4.86 4.90 -13.19
CA ASN A 41 3.57 5.00 -12.54
C ASN A 41 2.90 3.61 -12.40
N PHE A 42 3.71 2.56 -12.35
CA PHE A 42 3.28 1.17 -12.27
C PHE A 42 4.03 0.39 -11.18
N ASP A 43 4.63 1.10 -10.23
CA ASP A 43 5.31 0.50 -9.10
C ASP A 43 4.26 0.04 -8.06
N ALA A 44 4.17 -1.27 -7.84
CA ALA A 44 3.17 -1.89 -6.96
C ALA A 44 3.71 -1.98 -5.54
N GLU A 45 3.45 -0.98 -4.73
CA GLU A 45 3.97 -0.91 -3.36
C GLU A 45 2.92 -1.34 -2.31
N THR A 46 1.65 -1.11 -2.59
CA THR A 46 0.57 -1.39 -1.64
C THR A 46 -0.36 -2.45 -2.16
N LEU A 47 -0.61 -3.48 -1.36
CA LEU A 47 -1.56 -4.55 -1.65
C LEU A 47 -2.54 -4.70 -0.48
N ILE A 48 -3.80 -4.39 -0.71
CA ILE A 48 -4.87 -4.44 0.29
C ILE A 48 -5.87 -5.53 -0.05
N SER A 49 -6.24 -6.31 0.97
CA SER A 49 -7.33 -7.30 0.88
C SER A 49 -8.63 -6.68 1.40
N PHE A 50 -9.59 -6.46 0.51
CA PHE A 50 -10.92 -5.93 0.86
C PHE A 50 -12.01 -6.66 0.10
N GLY A 51 -13.06 -7.10 0.79
CA GLY A 51 -14.10 -7.91 0.19
C GLY A 51 -13.55 -9.19 -0.46
N ASP A 52 -13.95 -9.46 -1.67
CA ASP A 52 -13.55 -10.63 -2.46
C ASP A 52 -12.31 -10.40 -3.35
N LYS A 53 -11.70 -9.20 -3.27
CA LYS A 53 -10.60 -8.78 -4.14
C LYS A 53 -9.37 -8.32 -3.37
N LEU A 54 -8.28 -8.26 -4.12
CA LEU A 54 -7.07 -7.53 -3.77
C LEU A 54 -7.06 -6.20 -4.52
N TYR A 55 -6.54 -5.16 -3.89
CA TYR A 55 -6.40 -3.83 -4.46
C TYR A 55 -4.93 -3.41 -4.39
N ILE A 56 -4.41 -2.96 -5.53
CA ILE A 56 -3.05 -2.44 -5.68
C ILE A 56 -3.16 -0.94 -5.77
N PHE A 57 -2.44 -0.23 -4.89
CA PHE A 57 -2.22 1.20 -4.99
C PHE A 57 -0.77 1.42 -5.39
N THR A 58 -0.54 2.19 -6.44
CA THR A 58 0.80 2.35 -7.00
C THR A 58 1.54 3.54 -6.39
N LYS A 59 2.86 3.40 -6.27
CA LYS A 59 3.80 4.48 -6.01
C LYS A 59 4.12 5.19 -7.31
N ASN A 60 3.54 6.36 -7.51
CA ASN A 60 3.66 7.06 -8.77
C ASN A 60 4.72 8.17 -8.70
N TRP A 61 5.90 7.85 -9.20
CA TRP A 61 7.03 8.76 -9.25
C TRP A 61 6.85 9.92 -10.25
N GLY A 62 6.09 9.69 -11.32
CA GLY A 62 5.96 10.65 -12.41
C GLY A 62 4.96 11.76 -12.15
N ASP A 63 3.90 11.49 -11.36
CA ASP A 63 2.78 12.43 -11.22
C ASP A 63 2.19 12.52 -9.80
N SER A 64 2.70 11.77 -8.84
CA SER A 64 2.22 11.68 -7.44
C SER A 64 0.73 11.30 -7.32
N LYS A 65 0.15 10.70 -8.37
CA LYS A 65 -1.24 10.23 -8.37
C LYS A 65 -1.25 8.72 -8.25
N THR A 66 -1.58 8.20 -7.07
CA THR A 66 -1.74 6.77 -6.94
C THR A 66 -2.82 6.25 -7.87
N LYS A 67 -2.51 5.20 -8.62
CA LYS A 67 -3.47 4.45 -9.43
C LYS A 67 -3.95 3.24 -8.65
N ILE A 68 -5.21 2.90 -8.83
CA ILE A 68 -5.85 1.80 -8.12
C ILE A 68 -6.28 0.74 -9.11
N TYR A 69 -5.86 -0.48 -8.86
CA TYR A 69 -6.21 -1.65 -9.66
C TYR A 69 -6.86 -2.71 -8.78
N SER A 70 -7.82 -3.45 -9.31
CA SER A 70 -8.40 -4.61 -8.63
C SER A 70 -7.89 -5.90 -9.22
N LEU A 71 -7.59 -6.87 -8.37
CA LEU A 71 -7.06 -8.18 -8.72
C LEU A 71 -7.87 -9.28 -8.03
N SER A 72 -8.10 -10.39 -8.71
CA SER A 72 -8.74 -11.58 -8.13
C SER A 72 -7.85 -12.21 -7.03
N LYS A 73 -8.47 -12.74 -5.98
CA LYS A 73 -7.79 -13.58 -4.97
C LYS A 73 -7.58 -15.03 -5.44
N ILE A 74 -8.12 -15.39 -6.60
CA ILE A 74 -8.00 -16.73 -7.18
C ILE A 74 -6.69 -16.82 -7.96
N PRO A 75 -5.88 -17.88 -7.77
CA PRO A 75 -4.68 -18.10 -8.56
C PRO A 75 -4.98 -18.13 -10.06
N GLY A 76 -4.08 -17.53 -10.86
CA GLY A 76 -4.29 -17.42 -12.30
C GLY A 76 -3.44 -16.31 -12.93
N THR A 77 -3.78 -15.95 -14.17
CA THR A 77 -3.13 -14.87 -14.93
C THR A 77 -4.18 -13.86 -15.37
N TYR A 78 -3.96 -12.60 -15.05
CA TYR A 78 -4.95 -11.52 -15.24
C TYR A 78 -4.34 -10.33 -15.94
N GLN A 79 -5.12 -9.70 -16.80
CA GLN A 79 -4.88 -8.35 -17.26
C GLN A 79 -5.81 -7.43 -16.46
N ILE A 80 -5.21 -6.55 -15.64
CA ILE A 80 -5.97 -5.70 -14.72
C ILE A 80 -6.06 -4.27 -15.26
N SER A 81 -7.27 -3.72 -15.21
CA SER A 81 -7.52 -2.32 -15.60
C SER A 81 -7.51 -1.41 -14.39
N LYS A 82 -7.04 -0.19 -14.59
CA LYS A 82 -7.18 0.87 -13.61
C LYS A 82 -8.67 1.12 -13.33
N ILE A 83 -9.05 1.10 -12.07
CA ILE A 83 -10.43 1.33 -11.63
C ILE A 83 -10.63 2.74 -11.08
N ASP A 84 -9.54 3.34 -10.53
CA ASP A 84 -9.59 4.67 -9.94
C ASP A 84 -8.18 5.27 -9.84
N SER A 85 -8.08 6.54 -9.47
CA SER A 85 -6.83 7.22 -9.12
C SER A 85 -7.11 8.54 -8.42
N PHE A 86 -6.22 8.96 -7.52
CA PHE A 86 -6.28 10.28 -6.89
C PHE A 86 -4.88 10.83 -6.61
N ASP A 87 -4.81 12.15 -6.39
CA ASP A 87 -3.57 12.83 -6.00
C ASP A 87 -3.29 12.57 -4.51
N SER A 88 -2.30 11.74 -4.23
CA SER A 88 -1.83 11.45 -2.87
C SER A 88 -0.91 12.53 -2.30
N GLN A 89 -0.52 13.50 -3.12
CA GLN A 89 0.44 14.54 -2.76
C GLN A 89 1.76 13.98 -2.20
N GLY A 90 2.20 12.89 -2.78
CA GLY A 90 3.42 12.17 -2.39
C GLY A 90 3.42 10.74 -2.88
N LEU A 91 4.44 9.99 -2.47
CA LEU A 91 4.67 8.61 -2.89
C LEU A 91 4.00 7.66 -1.90
N VAL A 92 2.98 6.93 -2.36
CA VAL A 92 2.32 5.87 -1.56
C VAL A 92 3.22 4.65 -1.54
N THR A 93 3.48 4.12 -0.35
CA THR A 93 4.43 3.01 -0.13
C THR A 93 3.82 1.82 0.61
N GLY A 94 2.73 2.01 1.33
CA GLY A 94 2.07 0.94 2.04
C GLY A 94 0.60 1.23 2.33
N GLY A 95 -0.13 0.21 2.76
CA GLY A 95 -1.52 0.40 3.17
C GLY A 95 -2.14 -0.84 3.75
N ASP A 96 -3.25 -0.63 4.44
CA ASP A 96 -4.06 -1.66 5.08
C ASP A 96 -5.55 -1.30 5.03
N TYR A 97 -6.39 -2.30 5.18
CA TYR A 97 -7.82 -2.11 5.41
C TYR A 97 -8.13 -2.26 6.88
N ASN A 98 -8.49 -1.17 7.53
CA ASN A 98 -8.96 -1.18 8.91
C ASN A 98 -10.44 -1.57 8.97
N SER A 99 -10.71 -2.81 9.30
CA SER A 99 -12.08 -3.34 9.40
C SER A 99 -12.85 -2.75 10.59
N ALA A 100 -12.18 -2.24 11.61
CA ALA A 100 -12.82 -1.64 12.78
C ALA A 100 -13.42 -0.26 12.48
N SER A 101 -12.79 0.50 11.59
CA SER A 101 -13.28 1.82 11.14
C SER A 101 -13.89 1.81 9.73
N ASN A 102 -13.86 0.66 9.03
CA ASN A 102 -14.23 0.53 7.61
C ASN A 102 -13.49 1.54 6.72
N ALA A 103 -12.19 1.67 6.94
CA ALA A 103 -11.34 2.63 6.24
C ALA A 103 -10.18 1.95 5.52
N ILE A 104 -9.79 2.47 4.37
CA ILE A 104 -8.48 2.20 3.77
C ILE A 104 -7.48 3.17 4.40
N LEU A 105 -6.38 2.63 4.85
CA LEU A 105 -5.22 3.37 5.32
C LEU A 105 -4.13 3.26 4.26
N LEU A 106 -3.55 4.38 3.88
CA LEU A 106 -2.34 4.40 3.05
C LEU A 106 -1.27 5.19 3.80
N THR A 107 -0.04 4.80 3.62
CA THR A 107 1.11 5.56 4.10
C THR A 107 2.05 5.87 2.96
N GLY A 108 2.91 6.85 3.17
CA GLY A 108 3.88 7.25 2.20
C GLY A 108 4.74 8.43 2.68
N TYR A 109 5.48 8.99 1.77
CA TYR A 109 6.34 10.12 2.08
C TYR A 109 6.47 11.11 0.92
N THR A 110 6.89 12.31 1.27
CA THR A 110 7.44 13.33 0.38
C THR A 110 8.92 13.52 0.73
N PHE A 111 9.64 14.37 0.00
CA PHE A 111 11.01 14.75 0.40
C PHE A 111 11.08 15.40 1.80
N ALA A 112 9.96 15.97 2.26
CA ALA A 112 9.94 16.73 3.51
C ALA A 112 9.41 15.92 4.68
N SER A 113 8.42 15.04 4.47
CA SER A 113 7.70 14.41 5.57
C SER A 113 6.98 13.13 5.16
N PRO A 114 6.89 12.14 6.05
CA PRO A 114 5.96 11.03 5.90
C PRO A 114 4.51 11.48 6.13
N PHE A 115 3.57 10.72 5.61
CA PHE A 115 2.14 10.97 5.76
C PHE A 115 1.35 9.68 5.92
N ILE A 116 0.13 9.83 6.43
CA ILE A 116 -0.91 8.81 6.40
C ILE A 116 -2.14 9.38 5.69
N ILE A 117 -2.83 8.55 4.93
CA ILE A 117 -4.11 8.87 4.29
C ILE A 117 -5.14 7.87 4.82
N GLU A 118 -6.28 8.39 5.25
CA GLU A 118 -7.46 7.60 5.55
C GLU A 118 -8.54 7.86 4.51
N ILE A 119 -9.13 6.79 3.96
CA ILE A 119 -10.23 6.86 3.00
C ILE A 119 -11.44 6.15 3.61
N LYS A 120 -12.50 6.91 3.86
CA LYS A 120 -13.81 6.43 4.36
C LYS A 120 -14.88 6.61 3.31
N ASP A 121 -16.04 5.98 3.51
CA ASP A 121 -17.23 6.15 2.67
C ASP A 121 -16.98 5.86 1.19
N PHE A 122 -16.00 5.00 0.89
CA PHE A 122 -15.63 4.60 -0.46
C PHE A 122 -16.45 3.40 -0.96
N SER A 123 -16.41 3.17 -2.25
CA SER A 123 -16.87 1.90 -2.84
C SER A 123 -15.73 1.13 -3.49
N ALA A 124 -15.95 -0.15 -3.76
CA ALA A 124 -14.94 -1.06 -4.33
C ALA A 124 -14.42 -0.65 -5.73
N THR A 125 -15.05 0.31 -6.38
CA THR A 125 -14.66 0.84 -7.70
C THR A 125 -14.47 2.36 -7.71
N ASN A 126 -14.66 3.03 -6.58
CA ASN A 126 -14.56 4.48 -6.48
C ASN A 126 -14.03 4.87 -5.08
N PHE A 127 -12.73 4.80 -4.91
CA PHE A 127 -12.03 5.18 -3.67
C PHE A 127 -11.90 6.70 -3.57
N SER A 128 -11.63 7.35 -4.69
CA SER A 128 -11.49 8.81 -4.77
C SER A 128 -12.80 9.57 -4.49
N GLY A 129 -13.95 8.91 -4.62
CA GLY A 129 -15.26 9.47 -4.29
C GLY A 129 -15.61 9.37 -2.80
N GLY A 130 -14.78 8.72 -1.98
CA GLY A 130 -14.91 8.69 -0.53
C GLY A 130 -14.37 9.96 0.14
N THR A 131 -14.45 9.97 1.46
CA THR A 131 -13.85 11.01 2.30
C THR A 131 -12.37 10.69 2.47
N ILE A 132 -11.49 11.50 1.88
CA ILE A 132 -10.04 11.35 1.96
C ILE A 132 -9.48 12.37 2.94
N THR A 133 -8.88 11.88 4.04
CA THR A 133 -8.14 12.69 4.99
C THR A 133 -6.66 12.37 4.88
N ARG A 134 -5.80 13.39 4.84
CA ARG A 134 -4.35 13.24 4.75
C ARG A 134 -3.69 14.01 5.88
N ASP A 135 -2.93 13.30 6.69
CA ASP A 135 -2.20 13.85 7.82
C ASP A 135 -0.68 13.69 7.61
N VAL A 136 0.04 14.78 7.82
CA VAL A 136 1.50 14.78 7.83
C VAL A 136 1.97 14.33 9.21
N LEU A 137 2.79 13.29 9.22
CA LEU A 137 3.33 12.76 10.47
C LEU A 137 4.47 13.66 10.96
N GLN A 138 4.41 14.04 12.23
CA GLN A 138 5.46 14.83 12.86
C GLN A 138 6.66 13.94 13.16
N ILE A 139 7.81 14.35 12.70
CA ILE A 139 9.08 13.66 12.92
C ILE A 139 10.07 14.59 13.65
N PRO A 140 11.03 14.05 14.39
CA PRO A 140 12.07 14.86 15.04
C PRO A 140 12.83 15.70 14.02
N SER A 141 13.16 16.94 14.40
CA SER A 141 13.90 17.87 13.55
C SER A 141 15.22 17.27 13.08
N GLY A 142 15.56 17.47 11.82
CA GLY A 142 16.76 16.95 11.19
C GLY A 142 16.75 15.45 10.88
N LYS A 143 15.61 14.81 11.03
CA LYS A 143 15.39 13.41 10.62
C LYS A 143 14.57 13.33 9.35
N SER A 144 14.73 12.23 8.61
CA SER A 144 13.87 11.84 7.51
C SER A 144 13.46 10.38 7.71
N PHE A 145 12.21 10.06 7.39
CA PHE A 145 11.71 8.71 7.46
C PHE A 145 11.03 8.35 6.14
N GLN A 146 11.43 7.22 5.57
CA GLN A 146 10.71 6.58 4.48
C GLN A 146 9.81 5.53 5.12
N ILE A 147 8.55 5.90 5.32
CA ILE A 147 7.55 4.97 5.84
C ILE A 147 7.16 4.02 4.72
N GLU A 148 7.24 2.71 4.96
CA GLU A 148 7.03 1.68 3.95
C GLU A 148 5.81 0.80 4.22
N SER A 149 5.27 0.81 5.45
CA SER A 149 4.04 0.08 5.71
C SER A 149 3.21 0.69 6.83
N VAL A 150 1.92 0.35 6.83
CA VAL A 150 0.99 0.59 7.93
C VAL A 150 0.21 -0.69 8.18
N ALA A 151 -0.07 -0.99 9.45
CA ALA A 151 -0.97 -2.05 9.88
C ALA A 151 -1.91 -1.53 10.96
N ALA A 152 -3.21 -1.72 10.76
CA ALA A 152 -4.23 -1.34 11.74
C ALA A 152 -4.30 -2.37 12.87
N LEU A 153 -4.22 -1.92 14.12
CA LEU A 153 -4.43 -2.74 15.30
C LEU A 153 -5.88 -2.67 15.78
N ASN A 154 -6.43 -1.48 15.77
CA ASN A 154 -7.82 -1.19 16.10
C ASN A 154 -8.24 0.14 15.44
N ILE A 155 -9.33 0.73 15.88
CA ILE A 155 -9.87 1.96 15.29
C ILE A 155 -8.91 3.16 15.35
N ASN A 156 -8.06 3.23 16.38
CA ASN A 156 -7.21 4.40 16.65
C ASN A 156 -5.72 4.08 16.76
N GLN A 157 -5.31 2.81 16.62
CA GLN A 157 -3.92 2.42 16.80
C GLN A 157 -3.39 1.70 15.57
N TYR A 158 -2.21 2.11 15.15
CA TYR A 158 -1.55 1.61 13.95
C TYR A 158 -0.07 1.34 14.22
N TYR A 159 0.49 0.34 13.57
CA TYR A 159 1.93 0.19 13.43
C TYR A 159 2.37 0.72 12.07
N LEU A 160 3.50 1.42 12.08
CA LEU A 160 4.17 1.93 10.90
C LEU A 160 5.59 1.38 10.86
N SER A 161 6.04 0.90 9.72
CA SER A 161 7.46 0.59 9.54
C SER A 161 8.15 1.65 8.69
N ALA A 162 9.42 1.90 8.98
CA ALA A 162 10.27 2.77 8.19
C ALA A 162 11.57 2.05 7.85
N GLU A 163 12.07 2.27 6.65
CA GLU A 163 13.42 1.87 6.29
C GLU A 163 14.47 2.90 6.75
N GLU A 164 15.73 2.49 6.71
CA GLU A 164 16.85 3.37 7.01
C GLU A 164 16.97 4.45 5.93
N SER A 165 17.19 5.68 6.37
CA SER A 165 17.45 6.83 5.51
C SER A 165 18.75 7.51 5.93
N THR A 166 19.20 8.52 5.20
CA THR A 166 20.44 9.25 5.48
C THR A 166 20.49 9.84 6.90
N THR A 167 19.34 10.15 7.49
CA THR A 167 19.26 10.81 8.81
C THR A 167 18.26 10.12 9.76
N GLY A 168 17.60 9.05 9.33
CA GLY A 168 16.64 8.28 10.11
C GLY A 168 17.00 6.80 10.15
N SER A 169 16.81 6.16 11.29
CA SER A 169 17.01 4.71 11.44
C SER A 169 15.76 3.95 11.00
N SER A 170 15.97 2.74 10.49
CA SER A 170 14.86 1.79 10.32
C SER A 170 14.19 1.51 11.67
N GLY A 171 12.89 1.25 11.65
CA GLY A 171 12.17 0.98 12.87
C GLY A 171 10.70 0.63 12.70
N LEU A 172 10.11 0.18 13.80
CA LEU A 172 8.68 -0.01 13.95
C LEU A 172 8.17 1.04 14.94
N TYR A 173 7.15 1.75 14.53
CA TYR A 173 6.55 2.87 15.28
C TYR A 173 5.09 2.57 15.54
N GLN A 174 4.61 3.00 16.70
CA GLN A 174 3.18 3.01 17.00
C GLN A 174 2.65 4.42 16.84
N LEU A 175 1.56 4.53 16.08
CA LEU A 175 0.77 5.75 15.95
C LEU A 175 -0.56 5.54 16.66
N GLU A 176 -0.95 6.53 17.46
CA GLU A 176 -2.26 6.61 18.10
C GLU A 176 -2.94 7.89 17.64
N THR A 177 -4.18 7.76 17.14
CA THR A 177 -5.01 8.89 16.73
C THR A 177 -6.07 9.16 17.80
N SER A 178 -6.35 10.42 18.02
CA SER A 178 -7.39 10.88 18.97
C SER A 178 -8.79 10.86 18.37
#